data_d5b935788255fcc8ec892d5dc241b306
#
_entry.id   d5b935788255fcc8ec892d5dc241b306
#
_cell.length_a   1.000
_cell.length_b   1.000
_cell.length_c   1.000
_cell.angle_alpha   90.00
_cell.angle_beta   90.00
_cell.angle_gamma   90.00
#
_symmetry.space_group_name_H-M   'P 1'
#
loop_
_entity.id
_entity.type
_entity.pdbx_description
1 polymer ?
#
loop_
_entity_poly.entity_id
_entity_poly.type
_entity_poly.pdbx_seq_one_letter_code
_entity_poly.pdbx_strand_id
1 'polypeptide(L)'
;MERLELPYYYGQEAMQHTFYRIPKVLFTDARLQGIATDSKVLYGLLLDRMSLSIEHGWVDEDGKVFIYFPVEEAAQLLGCGKDKILKLFAELDSKKGIGLIERKRQGQGKPTRIYVKKFYAEDS
;
A
#
# COMPACT_ATOMS: atom_id res chain seq x y z
N MET A 1 26.25 -5.52 9.31
CA MET A 1 25.68 -4.22 8.89
C MET A 1 26.52 -3.10 9.49
N GLU A 2 26.98 -2.20 8.67
CA GLU A 2 27.77 -1.06 9.14
C GLU A 2 26.90 -0.07 9.90
N ARG A 3 27.46 0.46 10.96
CA ARG A 3 26.78 1.47 11.76
C ARG A 3 26.83 2.83 11.06
N LEU A 4 25.70 3.50 11.00
CA LEU A 4 25.61 4.83 10.42
C LEU A 4 25.96 5.88 11.46
N GLU A 5 26.68 6.92 11.01
CA GLU A 5 26.98 8.08 11.82
C GLU A 5 26.10 9.23 11.34
N LEU A 6 24.98 9.45 12.02
CA LEU A 6 23.99 10.43 11.60
C LEU A 6 23.86 11.55 12.64
N PRO A 7 23.52 12.76 12.22
CA PRO A 7 23.30 13.86 13.15
C PRO A 7 22.00 13.71 13.92
N TYR A 8 21.91 14.43 15.04
CA TYR A 8 20.69 14.52 15.81
C TYR A 8 19.82 15.65 15.27
N TYR A 9 18.52 15.57 15.53
CA TYR A 9 17.65 16.73 15.35
C TYR A 9 17.83 17.67 16.53
N TYR A 10 17.85 18.98 16.25
CA TYR A 10 17.97 20.00 17.29
C TYR A 10 16.75 20.92 17.25
N GLY A 11 16.09 21.09 18.39
CA GLY A 11 15.01 22.03 18.53
C GLY A 11 13.83 21.71 17.60
N GLN A 12 13.42 22.71 16.84
CA GLN A 12 12.26 22.59 15.95
C GLN A 12 12.66 22.50 14.48
N GLU A 13 13.69 21.72 14.18
CA GLU A 13 14.08 21.53 12.78
C GLU A 13 12.88 21.00 11.98
N ALA A 14 12.60 21.68 10.87
CA ALA A 14 11.53 21.26 9.99
C ALA A 14 11.92 19.97 9.31
N MET A 15 11.04 18.96 9.40
CA MET A 15 11.24 17.68 8.76
C MET A 15 10.58 17.68 7.38
N GLN A 16 11.30 18.20 6.40
CA GLN A 16 10.82 18.29 5.02
C GLN A 16 11.28 17.07 4.23
N HIS A 17 10.72 15.93 4.57
CA HIS A 17 11.06 14.67 3.91
C HIS A 17 9.83 14.06 3.26
N THR A 18 10.07 13.17 2.31
CA THR A 18 8.99 12.37 1.76
C THR A 18 8.78 11.14 2.65
N PHE A 19 7.54 10.80 2.87
CA PHE A 19 7.16 9.70 3.73
C PHE A 19 6.11 8.82 3.07
N TYR A 20 6.15 7.54 3.39
CA TYR A 20 4.98 6.70 3.22
C TYR A 20 4.08 6.91 4.42
N ARG A 21 2.79 7.06 4.18
CA ARG A 21 1.82 7.26 5.26
C ARG A 21 1.07 5.97 5.51
N ILE A 22 1.10 5.52 6.75
CA ILE A 22 0.37 4.33 7.16
C ILE A 22 -0.75 4.77 8.10
N PRO A 23 -2.03 4.52 7.75
CA PRO A 23 -3.13 4.96 8.59
C PRO A 23 -3.06 4.34 9.98
N LYS A 24 -3.23 5.16 11.00
CA LYS A 24 -3.20 4.68 12.39
C LYS A 24 -4.29 3.66 12.66
N VAL A 25 -5.42 3.75 11.98
CA VAL A 25 -6.55 2.84 12.17
C VAL A 25 -6.18 1.38 11.91
N LEU A 26 -5.16 1.13 11.09
CA LEU A 26 -4.68 -0.24 10.85
C LEU A 26 -4.12 -0.87 12.12
N PHE A 27 -3.75 -0.06 13.11
CA PHE A 27 -3.20 -0.51 14.38
C PHE A 27 -4.21 -0.45 15.52
N THR A 28 -5.25 0.35 15.38
CA THR A 28 -6.20 0.61 16.47
C THR A 28 -7.57 -0.02 16.26
N ASP A 29 -8.01 -0.24 15.02
CA ASP A 29 -9.30 -0.88 14.75
C ASP A 29 -9.17 -2.39 14.97
N ALA A 30 -10.05 -2.95 15.81
CA ALA A 30 -10.00 -4.37 16.14
C ALA A 30 -10.13 -5.27 14.90
N ARG A 31 -10.83 -4.81 13.87
CA ARG A 31 -11.00 -5.59 12.63
C ARG A 31 -9.72 -5.67 11.82
N LEU A 32 -8.80 -4.73 12.01
CA LEU A 32 -7.60 -4.59 11.20
C LEU A 32 -6.32 -4.97 11.95
N GLN A 33 -6.38 -5.03 13.27
CA GLN A 33 -5.20 -5.36 14.10
C GLN A 33 -4.62 -6.73 13.77
N GLY A 34 -5.45 -7.66 13.34
CA GLY A 34 -5.01 -9.04 13.10
C GLY A 34 -4.21 -9.25 11.84
N ILE A 35 -4.16 -8.28 10.94
CA ILE A 35 -3.35 -8.44 9.73
C ILE A 35 -1.88 -8.22 10.06
N ALA A 36 -1.00 -8.84 9.27
CA ALA A 36 0.43 -8.76 9.51
C ALA A 36 0.93 -7.32 9.39
N THR A 37 1.93 -6.98 10.20
CA THR A 37 2.55 -5.66 10.16
C THR A 37 3.05 -5.33 8.75
N ASP A 38 3.66 -6.31 8.07
CA ASP A 38 4.17 -6.09 6.71
C ASP A 38 3.04 -5.77 5.73
N SER A 39 1.84 -6.33 5.93
CA SER A 39 0.68 -5.99 5.10
C SER A 39 0.25 -4.55 5.33
N LYS A 40 0.34 -4.06 6.56
CA LYS A 40 0.04 -2.65 6.87
C LYS A 40 1.02 -1.72 6.17
N VAL A 41 2.29 -2.09 6.15
CA VAL A 41 3.32 -1.32 5.44
C VAL A 41 3.03 -1.33 3.94
N LEU A 42 2.72 -2.51 3.38
CA LEU A 42 2.38 -2.61 1.96
C LEU A 42 1.20 -1.71 1.61
N TYR A 43 0.16 -1.69 2.46
CA TYR A 43 -0.98 -0.81 2.21
C TYR A 43 -0.56 0.66 2.14
N GLY A 44 0.39 1.07 2.99
CA GLY A 44 0.95 2.43 2.94
C GLY A 44 1.64 2.72 1.61
N LEU A 45 2.40 1.75 1.07
CA LEU A 45 3.03 1.89 -0.23
C LEU A 45 1.99 2.04 -1.35
N LEU A 46 0.89 1.28 -1.25
CA LEU A 46 -0.17 1.34 -2.24
C LEU A 46 -0.90 2.68 -2.21
N LEU A 47 -1.14 3.23 -1.01
CA LEU A 47 -1.72 4.57 -0.88
C LEU A 47 -0.83 5.63 -1.52
N ASP A 48 0.47 5.52 -1.33
CA ASP A 48 1.42 6.44 -1.93
C ASP A 48 1.34 6.40 -3.46
N ARG A 49 1.25 5.19 -4.02
CA ARG A 49 1.16 5.02 -5.47
C ARG A 49 -0.10 5.69 -6.05
N MET A 50 -1.18 5.76 -5.27
CA MET A 50 -2.41 6.39 -5.73
C MET A 50 -2.23 7.86 -6.09
N SER A 51 -1.24 8.53 -5.52
CA SER A 51 -0.97 9.92 -5.85
C SER A 51 -0.61 10.10 -7.33
N LEU A 52 -0.12 9.05 -7.97
CA LEU A 52 0.24 9.07 -9.40
C LEU A 52 -0.94 8.74 -10.32
N SER A 53 -2.05 8.25 -9.77
CA SER A 53 -3.18 7.78 -10.58
C SER A 53 -3.80 8.89 -11.40
N ILE A 54 -3.94 10.07 -10.81
CA ILE A 54 -4.55 11.23 -11.48
C ILE A 54 -3.69 11.63 -12.68
N GLU A 55 -2.37 11.72 -12.47
CA GLU A 55 -1.44 12.11 -13.53
C GLU A 55 -1.41 11.12 -14.68
N HIS A 56 -1.55 9.84 -14.38
CA HIS A 56 -1.50 8.78 -15.38
C HIS A 56 -2.87 8.42 -15.94
N GLY A 57 -3.93 9.04 -15.42
CA GLY A 57 -5.28 8.73 -15.88
C GLY A 57 -5.74 7.32 -15.51
N TRP A 58 -5.26 6.78 -14.41
CA TRP A 58 -5.64 5.44 -13.96
C TRP A 58 -6.99 5.47 -13.25
N VAL A 59 -8.02 5.67 -14.05
CA VAL A 59 -9.40 5.72 -13.59
C VAL A 59 -10.21 4.85 -14.56
N ASP A 60 -11.06 3.98 -14.04
CA ASP A 60 -11.87 3.12 -14.88
C ASP A 60 -13.14 3.83 -15.37
N GLU A 61 -13.95 3.13 -16.13
CA GLU A 61 -15.16 3.69 -16.74
C GLU A 61 -16.23 4.11 -15.73
N ASP A 62 -16.15 3.56 -14.50
CA ASP A 62 -17.06 3.93 -13.42
C ASP A 62 -16.49 5.05 -12.54
N GLY A 63 -15.34 5.58 -12.89
CA GLY A 63 -14.67 6.62 -12.12
C GLY A 63 -13.85 6.10 -10.95
N LYS A 64 -13.67 4.80 -10.83
CA LYS A 64 -12.87 4.23 -9.74
C LYS A 64 -11.40 4.34 -10.05
N VAL A 65 -10.64 4.84 -9.08
CA VAL A 65 -9.18 4.95 -9.19
C VAL A 65 -8.54 3.59 -8.98
N PHE A 66 -7.59 3.26 -9.83
CA PHE A 66 -6.78 2.05 -9.66
C PHE A 66 -5.31 2.38 -9.82
N ILE A 67 -4.46 1.44 -9.43
CA ILE A 67 -3.01 1.57 -9.58
C ILE A 67 -2.44 0.29 -10.18
N TYR A 68 -1.22 0.40 -10.68
CA TYR A 68 -0.39 -0.74 -11.04
C TYR A 68 0.78 -0.78 -10.05
N PHE A 69 1.02 -1.94 -9.49
CA PHE A 69 2.12 -2.12 -8.55
C PHE A 69 2.65 -3.54 -8.68
N PRO A 70 3.66 -3.75 -9.54
CA PRO A 70 4.18 -5.09 -9.78
C PRO A 70 4.74 -5.74 -8.51
N VAL A 71 4.57 -7.05 -8.41
CA VAL A 71 5.08 -7.82 -7.28
C VAL A 71 6.59 -7.62 -7.12
N GLU A 72 7.32 -7.56 -8.22
CA GLU A 72 8.77 -7.36 -8.21
C GLU A 72 9.15 -6.03 -7.57
N GLU A 73 8.40 -4.98 -7.87
CA GLU A 73 8.66 -3.66 -7.30
C GLU A 73 8.40 -3.65 -5.80
N ALA A 74 7.29 -4.25 -5.38
CA ALA A 74 6.96 -4.36 -3.96
C ALA A 74 8.01 -5.17 -3.20
N ALA A 75 8.46 -6.28 -3.78
CA ALA A 75 9.48 -7.13 -3.18
C ALA A 75 10.79 -6.34 -3.00
N GLN A 76 11.17 -5.57 -3.98
CA GLN A 76 12.38 -4.75 -3.92
C GLN A 76 12.28 -3.69 -2.83
N LEU A 77 11.16 -2.98 -2.77
CA LEU A 77 10.96 -1.91 -1.78
C LEU A 77 10.93 -2.45 -0.35
N LEU A 78 10.30 -3.61 -0.14
CA LEU A 78 10.18 -4.20 1.20
C LEU A 78 11.37 -5.10 1.56
N GLY A 79 12.28 -5.37 0.60
CA GLY A 79 13.45 -6.19 0.87
C GLY A 79 13.11 -7.63 1.17
N CYS A 80 12.14 -8.22 0.46
CA CYS A 80 11.73 -9.60 0.70
C CYS A 80 11.46 -10.32 -0.63
N GLY A 81 11.16 -11.61 -0.55
CA GLY A 81 10.89 -12.42 -1.73
C GLY A 81 9.48 -12.24 -2.27
N LYS A 82 9.27 -12.65 -3.52
CA LYS A 82 7.98 -12.53 -4.20
C LYS A 82 6.88 -13.34 -3.50
N ASP A 83 7.22 -14.53 -2.99
CA ASP A 83 6.22 -15.37 -2.32
C ASP A 83 5.62 -14.66 -1.11
N LYS A 84 6.47 -13.96 -0.35
CA LYS A 84 5.98 -13.17 0.79
C LYS A 84 5.06 -12.06 0.33
N ILE A 85 5.45 -11.35 -0.75
CA ILE A 85 4.63 -10.26 -1.29
C ILE A 85 3.25 -10.78 -1.73
N LEU A 86 3.21 -11.94 -2.38
CA LEU A 86 1.95 -12.52 -2.81
C LEU A 86 1.04 -12.83 -1.62
N LYS A 87 1.61 -13.30 -0.51
CA LYS A 87 0.85 -13.53 0.71
C LYS A 87 0.31 -12.23 1.30
N LEU A 88 1.11 -11.17 1.28
CA LEU A 88 0.69 -9.86 1.79
C LEU A 88 -0.44 -9.28 0.95
N PHE A 89 -0.33 -9.35 -0.37
CA PHE A 89 -1.42 -8.94 -1.25
C PHE A 89 -2.69 -9.74 -1.00
N ALA A 90 -2.56 -11.06 -0.84
CA ALA A 90 -3.71 -11.92 -0.57
C ALA A 90 -4.40 -11.55 0.75
N GLU A 91 -3.63 -11.21 1.76
CA GLU A 91 -4.19 -10.80 3.06
C GLU A 91 -4.98 -9.51 2.95
N LEU A 92 -4.54 -8.58 2.11
CA LEU A 92 -5.23 -7.30 1.90
C LEU A 92 -6.43 -7.42 0.97
N ASP A 93 -6.45 -8.41 0.10
CA ASP A 93 -7.41 -8.55 -1.00
C ASP A 93 -8.81 -8.88 -0.52
N SER A 94 -9.80 -8.42 -1.28
CA SER A 94 -11.22 -8.68 -1.00
C SER A 94 -11.64 -10.13 -1.18
N LYS A 95 -10.92 -10.94 -1.98
CA LYS A 95 -11.32 -12.33 -2.24
C LYS A 95 -11.10 -13.25 -1.05
N LYS A 96 -9.94 -13.19 -0.43
CA LYS A 96 -9.59 -14.11 0.66
C LYS A 96 -9.08 -13.39 1.91
N GLY A 97 -8.89 -12.09 1.82
CA GLY A 97 -8.30 -11.29 2.88
C GLY A 97 -9.30 -10.33 3.51
N ILE A 98 -8.74 -9.27 4.08
CA ILE A 98 -9.51 -8.30 4.85
C ILE A 98 -10.35 -7.35 3.98
N GLY A 99 -10.03 -7.21 2.72
CA GLY A 99 -10.81 -6.38 1.81
C GLY A 99 -10.39 -4.93 1.71
N LEU A 100 -9.15 -4.60 2.07
CA LEU A 100 -8.63 -3.24 1.91
C LEU A 100 -8.24 -2.92 0.47
N ILE A 101 -8.07 -3.94 -0.36
CA ILE A 101 -7.82 -3.77 -1.78
C ILE A 101 -8.65 -4.77 -2.57
N GLU A 102 -8.80 -4.51 -3.87
CA GLU A 102 -9.36 -5.45 -4.81
C GLU A 102 -8.45 -5.53 -6.01
N ARG A 103 -7.97 -6.72 -6.34
CA ARG A 103 -7.14 -6.93 -7.52
C ARG A 103 -8.00 -7.48 -8.64
N LYS A 104 -7.82 -6.92 -9.83
CA LYS A 104 -8.56 -7.35 -11.01
C LYS A 104 -7.61 -7.61 -12.16
N ARG A 105 -7.58 -8.86 -12.62
CA ARG A 105 -6.78 -9.25 -13.77
C ARG A 105 -7.49 -8.79 -15.04
N GLN A 106 -6.70 -8.28 -15.99
CA GLN A 106 -7.23 -7.79 -17.25
C GLN A 106 -7.05 -8.77 -18.40
N GLY A 107 -6.41 -9.92 -18.13
CA GLY A 107 -6.12 -10.91 -19.13
C GLY A 107 -4.64 -11.12 -19.30
N GLN A 108 -4.30 -12.10 -20.14
CA GLN A 108 -2.92 -12.49 -20.35
C GLN A 108 -2.12 -11.34 -20.97
N GLY A 109 -0.93 -11.10 -20.43
CA GLY A 109 -0.04 -10.07 -20.92
C GLY A 109 -0.37 -8.65 -20.47
N LYS A 110 -1.44 -8.48 -19.68
CA LYS A 110 -1.82 -7.17 -19.16
C LYS A 110 -1.56 -7.10 -17.66
N PRO A 111 -1.17 -5.93 -17.13
CA PRO A 111 -0.94 -5.79 -15.70
C PRO A 111 -2.24 -5.89 -14.92
N THR A 112 -2.12 -6.36 -13.68
CA THR A 112 -3.25 -6.44 -12.75
C THR A 112 -3.59 -5.06 -12.23
N ARG A 113 -4.86 -4.68 -12.30
CA ARG A 113 -5.34 -3.45 -11.67
C ARG A 113 -5.53 -3.70 -10.18
N ILE A 114 -5.12 -2.74 -9.37
CA ILE A 114 -5.31 -2.78 -7.92
C ILE A 114 -6.15 -1.57 -7.53
N TYR A 115 -7.34 -1.85 -7.00
CA TYR A 115 -8.22 -0.82 -6.45
C TYR A 115 -7.94 -0.73 -4.97
N VAL A 116 -7.36 0.36 -4.53
CA VAL A 116 -7.08 0.58 -3.11
C VAL A 116 -8.33 1.20 -2.51
N LYS A 117 -8.92 0.52 -1.54
CA LYS A 117 -10.16 0.97 -0.91
C LYS A 117 -9.84 1.90 0.26
N LYS A 118 -10.82 2.71 0.63
CA LYS A 118 -10.70 3.56 1.81
C LYS A 118 -10.58 2.69 3.04
N PHE A 119 -9.69 3.07 3.94
CA PHE A 119 -9.48 2.34 5.19
C PHE A 119 -10.55 2.65 6.24
N TYR A 120 -11.57 3.38 5.86
CA TYR A 120 -12.70 3.76 6.71
C TYR A 120 -13.97 3.76 5.88
N ALA A 121 -15.09 3.45 6.54
CA ALA A 121 -16.39 3.58 5.91
C ALA A 121 -16.95 4.98 6.20
N GLU A 122 -17.53 5.60 5.17
CA GLU A 122 -18.20 6.88 5.37
C GLU A 122 -19.60 6.63 5.92
N ASP A 123 -20.01 7.46 6.86
CA ASP A 123 -21.38 7.43 7.36
C ASP A 123 -22.31 7.97 6.26
N SER A 124 -23.31 7.18 5.93
CA SER A 124 -24.26 7.56 4.90
C SER A 124 -25.26 8.60 5.40
#